data_ba810ae70bfdbd7eb5f59147454f3e4f
#
_entry.id   ba810ae70bfdbd7eb5f59147454f3e4f
#
_cell.length_a   1.000
_cell.length_b   1.000
_cell.length_c   1.000
_cell.angle_alpha   90.00
_cell.angle_beta   90.00
_cell.angle_gamma   90.00
#
_symmetry.space_group_name_H-M   'P 1'
#
loop_
_entity.id
_entity.type
_entity.pdbx_description
1 polymer ?
#
loop_
_entity_poly.entity_id
_entity_poly.type
_entity_poly.pdbx_seq_one_letter_code
_entity_poly.pdbx_strand_id
1 'polypeptide(L)'
;MDFKRKLLIAALPLAFCVSGLAQAEVKIKFAEVHPAGYAPVVAEQNMGKKLEEQSKGEISFKMYAGGVLGSEKEVVEQVQSGAVQMTRVSLGIVGPVVPDVNVFNLPFVFRDQAHMRTIIDGEIGQEILDKITNSQFNMVALAWMDGGTRNLYTKKPVRQISDLKGMKIRVQGNPVFIETINDMGGNGIAMATGEIFSALQTGVIDGAENNPPTYYQHNHYQNAKFFTMTEHLILPEPIVMSKATWEKLKPEQQTLVKKLAREAQMEERALWDKSSADAETKLKAAGVEFITLTPEQKKAFYDATQPVRDKFGAPYKDLISRIEAVQTNPALAANNTQAAQ
;
A
#
# COMPACT_ATOMS: atom_id res chain seq x y z
N MET A 1 -80.26 53.32 9.13
CA MET A 1 -79.76 52.12 9.80
C MET A 1 -78.51 51.66 9.03
N ASP A 2 -77.32 52.08 9.52
CA ASP A 2 -76.07 51.87 8.87
C ASP A 2 -75.47 50.55 9.32
N PHE A 3 -75.16 49.69 8.37
CA PHE A 3 -74.40 48.46 8.61
C PHE A 3 -72.96 48.61 8.05
N LYS A 4 -72.02 49.03 8.89
CA LYS A 4 -70.61 49.09 8.56
C LYS A 4 -70.05 47.65 8.59
N ARG A 5 -69.70 47.08 7.42
CA ARG A 5 -68.87 45.84 7.30
C ARG A 5 -67.44 46.20 7.52
N LYS A 6 -66.89 45.69 8.61
CA LYS A 6 -65.38 45.66 8.86
C LYS A 6 -64.78 44.50 8.09
N LEU A 7 -63.94 44.80 7.10
CA LEU A 7 -63.08 43.83 6.46
C LEU A 7 -61.87 43.53 7.41
N LEU A 8 -61.77 42.32 7.94
CA LEU A 8 -60.61 41.86 8.60
C LEU A 8 -59.67 41.30 7.50
N ILE A 9 -58.51 41.96 7.26
CA ILE A 9 -57.43 41.45 6.43
C ILE A 9 -56.56 40.53 7.34
N ALA A 10 -56.69 39.22 7.16
CA ALA A 10 -55.83 38.25 7.79
C ALA A 10 -54.51 38.23 7.04
N ALA A 11 -53.44 38.78 7.63
CA ALA A 11 -52.10 38.62 7.13
C ALA A 11 -51.60 37.19 7.45
N LEU A 12 -51.49 36.32 6.44
CA LEU A 12 -50.81 35.05 6.53
C LEU A 12 -49.30 35.31 6.57
N PRO A 13 -48.56 34.78 7.57
CA PRO A 13 -47.11 34.80 7.51
C PRO A 13 -46.65 33.81 6.45
N LEU A 14 -45.97 34.30 5.41
CA LEU A 14 -45.25 33.49 4.42
C LEU A 14 -44.02 32.86 5.16
N ALA A 15 -44.19 31.61 5.62
CA ALA A 15 -43.08 30.81 6.11
C ALA A 15 -42.20 30.48 4.92
N PHE A 16 -41.06 31.16 4.79
CA PHE A 16 -39.97 30.77 3.91
C PHE A 16 -39.41 29.44 4.43
N CYS A 17 -39.89 28.32 3.90
CA CYS A 17 -39.18 27.04 4.00
C CYS A 17 -37.89 27.19 3.19
N VAL A 18 -36.79 27.53 3.86
CA VAL A 18 -35.44 27.30 3.33
C VAL A 18 -35.31 25.79 3.26
N SER A 19 -35.72 25.21 2.15
CA SER A 19 -35.36 23.85 1.78
C SER A 19 -33.84 23.87 1.62
N GLY A 20 -33.10 23.54 2.70
CA GLY A 20 -31.69 23.20 2.59
C GLY A 20 -31.64 22.10 1.54
N LEU A 21 -31.03 22.39 0.39
CA LEU A 21 -30.68 21.37 -0.57
C LEU A 21 -29.89 20.32 0.21
N ALA A 22 -30.52 19.19 0.52
CA ALA A 22 -29.83 18.03 1.07
C ALA A 22 -28.80 17.64 0.03
N GLN A 23 -27.55 18.09 0.26
CA GLN A 23 -26.47 17.78 -0.61
C GLN A 23 -26.20 16.29 -0.48
N ALA A 24 -26.16 15.58 -1.60
CA ALA A 24 -25.94 14.16 -1.60
C ALA A 24 -24.62 13.85 -0.88
N GLU A 25 -24.70 13.09 0.20
CA GLU A 25 -23.58 12.59 0.97
C GLU A 25 -22.68 11.73 0.06
N VAL A 26 -21.40 12.04 -0.02
CA VAL A 26 -20.43 11.19 -0.72
C VAL A 26 -20.01 10.06 0.21
N LYS A 27 -20.34 8.82 -0.17
CA LYS A 27 -20.00 7.63 0.62
C LYS A 27 -18.70 7.02 0.12
N ILE A 28 -17.69 6.95 0.98
CA ILE A 28 -16.39 6.34 0.70
C ILE A 28 -16.33 4.98 1.39
N LYS A 29 -16.34 3.92 0.59
CA LYS A 29 -15.90 2.58 1.02
C LYS A 29 -14.41 2.50 0.75
N PHE A 30 -13.63 2.24 1.78
CA PHE A 30 -12.20 1.97 1.68
C PHE A 30 -11.99 0.47 1.90
N ALA A 31 -11.44 -0.23 0.91
CA ALA A 31 -11.14 -1.66 1.00
C ALA A 31 -9.66 -1.90 1.25
N GLU A 32 -9.35 -2.88 2.10
CA GLU A 32 -7.98 -3.24 2.46
C GLU A 32 -7.87 -4.75 2.66
N VAL A 33 -6.83 -5.37 2.12
CA VAL A 33 -6.62 -6.81 2.22
C VAL A 33 -6.00 -7.24 3.55
N HIS A 34 -5.34 -6.30 4.25
CA HIS A 34 -4.76 -6.55 5.56
C HIS A 34 -5.80 -6.42 6.68
N PRO A 35 -5.60 -7.11 7.81
CA PRO A 35 -6.53 -7.07 8.92
C PRO A 35 -6.52 -5.72 9.66
N ALA A 36 -7.58 -5.44 10.39
CA ALA A 36 -7.63 -4.32 11.32
C ALA A 36 -6.46 -4.38 12.31
N GLY A 37 -5.83 -3.25 12.58
CA GLY A 37 -4.61 -3.17 13.41
C GLY A 37 -3.30 -3.28 12.64
N TYR A 38 -3.32 -3.55 11.35
CA TYR A 38 -2.16 -3.32 10.47
C TYR A 38 -1.88 -1.82 10.39
N ALA A 39 -0.61 -1.42 10.47
CA ALA A 39 -0.26 0.00 10.61
C ALA A 39 -0.88 0.93 9.55
N PRO A 40 -0.80 0.63 8.24
CA PRO A 40 -1.53 1.38 7.22
C PRO A 40 -3.04 1.44 7.46
N VAL A 41 -3.69 0.32 7.82
CA VAL A 41 -5.14 0.28 8.07
C VAL A 41 -5.55 1.22 9.21
N VAL A 42 -4.73 1.31 10.25
CA VAL A 42 -4.97 2.23 11.38
C VAL A 42 -4.91 3.69 10.91
N ALA A 43 -3.87 4.06 10.16
CA ALA A 43 -3.73 5.42 9.62
C ALA A 43 -4.86 5.79 8.64
N GLU A 44 -5.26 4.85 7.79
CA GLU A 44 -6.39 5.00 6.86
C GLU A 44 -7.73 5.17 7.58
N GLN A 45 -7.97 4.41 8.66
CA GLN A 45 -9.15 4.60 9.51
C GLN A 45 -9.17 5.97 10.18
N ASN A 46 -8.02 6.44 10.66
CA ASN A 46 -7.89 7.76 11.25
C ASN A 46 -8.09 8.88 10.20
N MET A 47 -7.57 8.68 8.98
CA MET A 47 -7.86 9.54 7.84
C MET A 47 -9.37 9.63 7.58
N GLY A 48 -10.05 8.49 7.57
CA GLY A 48 -11.50 8.43 7.35
C GLY A 48 -12.28 9.20 8.41
N LYS A 49 -11.95 9.05 9.69
CA LYS A 49 -12.58 9.82 10.79
C LYS A 49 -12.39 11.33 10.61
N LYS A 50 -11.14 11.76 10.32
CA LYS A 50 -10.83 13.17 10.06
C LYS A 50 -11.60 13.69 8.84
N LEU A 51 -11.80 12.86 7.82
CA LEU A 51 -12.53 13.22 6.61
C LEU A 51 -14.01 13.46 6.91
N GLU A 52 -14.66 12.59 7.68
CA GLU A 52 -16.05 12.77 8.12
C GLU A 52 -16.21 14.04 8.96
N GLU A 53 -15.32 14.25 9.95
CA GLU A 53 -15.36 15.42 10.83
C GLU A 53 -15.14 16.74 10.07
N GLN A 54 -14.08 16.82 9.25
CA GLN A 54 -13.70 18.06 8.55
C GLN A 54 -14.60 18.38 7.37
N SER A 55 -15.24 17.37 6.75
CA SER A 55 -16.28 17.58 5.75
C SER A 55 -17.67 17.91 6.35
N LYS A 56 -17.76 17.94 7.69
CA LYS A 56 -19.03 18.18 8.42
C LYS A 56 -20.13 17.18 8.02
N GLY A 57 -19.76 15.95 7.74
CA GLY A 57 -20.66 14.87 7.32
C GLY A 57 -21.08 14.91 5.84
N GLU A 58 -20.51 15.80 5.02
CA GLU A 58 -20.74 15.75 3.56
C GLU A 58 -20.10 14.52 2.92
N ILE A 59 -19.06 13.96 3.56
CA ILE A 59 -18.38 12.71 3.17
C ILE A 59 -18.48 11.75 4.34
N SER A 60 -19.00 10.54 4.11
CA SER A 60 -18.94 9.44 5.07
C SER A 60 -17.90 8.42 4.64
N PHE A 61 -17.27 7.76 5.61
CA PHE A 61 -16.18 6.82 5.38
C PHE A 61 -16.44 5.48 6.07
N LYS A 62 -16.22 4.38 5.35
CA LYS A 62 -16.31 3.04 5.91
C LYS A 62 -15.15 2.17 5.47
N MET A 63 -14.37 1.70 6.44
CA MET A 63 -13.28 0.74 6.23
C MET A 63 -13.82 -0.69 6.12
N TYR A 64 -13.30 -1.43 5.15
CA TYR A 64 -13.51 -2.86 4.92
C TYR A 64 -12.13 -3.55 4.91
N ALA A 65 -11.62 -3.88 6.09
CA ALA A 65 -10.32 -4.52 6.27
C ALA A 65 -10.41 -6.05 6.20
N GLY A 66 -9.27 -6.72 5.98
CA GLY A 66 -9.16 -8.18 6.03
C GLY A 66 -9.61 -8.88 4.75
N GLY A 67 -9.61 -8.20 3.60
CA GLY A 67 -9.94 -8.81 2.33
C GLY A 67 -11.42 -9.17 2.14
N VAL A 68 -12.32 -8.60 2.97
CA VAL A 68 -13.76 -8.93 2.94
C VAL A 68 -14.47 -8.52 1.64
N LEU A 69 -13.87 -7.61 0.85
CA LEU A 69 -14.38 -7.22 -0.47
C LEU A 69 -13.66 -7.91 -1.63
N GLY A 70 -12.78 -8.86 -1.36
CA GLY A 70 -12.05 -9.65 -2.34
C GLY A 70 -10.53 -9.50 -2.22
N SER A 71 -9.81 -10.14 -3.14
CA SER A 71 -8.37 -9.99 -3.32
C SER A 71 -8.03 -8.57 -3.75
N GLU A 72 -6.76 -8.20 -3.60
CA GLU A 72 -6.28 -6.86 -3.97
C GLU A 72 -6.57 -6.51 -5.44
N LYS A 73 -6.42 -7.48 -6.35
CA LYS A 73 -6.75 -7.30 -7.77
C LYS A 73 -8.24 -7.03 -7.97
N GLU A 74 -9.11 -7.82 -7.33
CA GLU A 74 -10.57 -7.63 -7.43
C GLU A 74 -11.02 -6.30 -6.84
N VAL A 75 -10.39 -5.88 -5.73
CA VAL A 75 -10.65 -4.55 -5.14
C VAL A 75 -10.23 -3.44 -6.09
N VAL A 76 -9.08 -3.55 -6.76
CA VAL A 76 -8.64 -2.58 -7.79
C VAL A 76 -9.69 -2.47 -8.90
N GLU A 77 -10.20 -3.58 -9.42
CA GLU A 77 -11.25 -3.59 -10.44
C GLU A 77 -12.55 -2.91 -9.94
N GLN A 78 -12.89 -3.11 -8.66
CA GLN A 78 -14.04 -2.43 -8.03
C GLN A 78 -13.81 -0.93 -7.87
N VAL A 79 -12.59 -0.49 -7.59
CA VAL A 79 -12.25 0.94 -7.50
C VAL A 79 -12.25 1.58 -8.89
N GLN A 80 -11.75 0.91 -9.90
CA GLN A 80 -11.79 1.36 -11.30
C GLN A 80 -13.23 1.58 -11.80
N SER A 81 -14.16 0.70 -11.41
CA SER A 81 -15.58 0.82 -11.74
C SER A 81 -16.35 1.78 -10.83
N GLY A 82 -15.79 2.22 -9.72
CA GLY A 82 -16.45 3.06 -8.72
C GLY A 82 -17.38 2.32 -7.75
N ALA A 83 -17.38 0.98 -7.74
CA ALA A 83 -18.13 0.17 -6.78
C ALA A 83 -17.55 0.26 -5.36
N VAL A 84 -16.22 0.38 -5.27
CA VAL A 84 -15.45 0.78 -4.10
C VAL A 84 -14.79 2.12 -4.41
N GLN A 85 -14.66 3.01 -3.43
CA GLN A 85 -14.21 4.38 -3.67
C GLN A 85 -12.70 4.54 -3.46
N MET A 86 -12.12 3.83 -2.50
CA MET A 86 -10.69 3.94 -2.19
C MET A 86 -10.09 2.59 -1.80
N THR A 87 -8.79 2.46 -2.01
CA THR A 87 -7.96 1.37 -1.50
C THR A 87 -6.51 1.82 -1.41
N ARG A 88 -5.71 1.15 -0.59
CA ARG A 88 -4.26 1.08 -0.74
C ARG A 88 -3.95 -0.14 -1.61
N VAL A 89 -2.99 -0.01 -2.48
CA VAL A 89 -2.67 -1.07 -3.45
C VAL A 89 -1.16 -1.25 -3.61
N SER A 90 -0.71 -2.49 -3.67
CA SER A 90 0.68 -2.81 -3.98
C SER A 90 1.05 -2.42 -5.40
N LEU A 91 2.25 -1.85 -5.60
CA LEU A 91 2.80 -1.58 -6.93
C LEU A 91 2.99 -2.86 -7.75
N GLY A 92 3.08 -4.02 -7.10
CA GLY A 92 3.06 -5.32 -7.78
C GLY A 92 1.77 -5.56 -8.56
N ILE A 93 0.63 -5.06 -8.08
CA ILE A 93 -0.68 -5.14 -8.77
C ILE A 93 -0.83 -4.01 -9.80
N VAL A 94 -0.28 -2.83 -9.52
CA VAL A 94 -0.36 -1.67 -10.42
C VAL A 94 0.55 -1.82 -11.64
N GLY A 95 1.75 -2.39 -11.47
CA GLY A 95 2.78 -2.48 -12.50
C GLY A 95 2.37 -3.10 -13.84
N PRO A 96 1.55 -4.17 -13.87
CA PRO A 96 1.05 -4.73 -15.13
C PRO A 96 0.18 -3.79 -15.97
N VAL A 97 -0.49 -2.81 -15.35
CA VAL A 97 -1.38 -1.84 -16.02
C VAL A 97 -0.81 -0.43 -16.14
N VAL A 98 0.14 -0.10 -15.27
CA VAL A 98 0.92 1.16 -15.32
C VAL A 98 2.41 0.80 -15.31
N PRO A 99 3.01 0.46 -16.45
CA PRO A 99 4.39 -0.04 -16.52
C PRO A 99 5.43 0.86 -15.86
N ASP A 100 5.22 2.17 -15.88
CA ASP A 100 6.15 3.15 -15.28
C ASP A 100 6.41 2.93 -13.78
N VAL A 101 5.44 2.39 -13.03
CA VAL A 101 5.65 2.12 -11.60
C VAL A 101 6.60 0.96 -11.34
N ASN A 102 6.88 0.12 -12.36
CA ASN A 102 7.78 -1.02 -12.20
C ASN A 102 9.22 -0.61 -11.87
N VAL A 103 9.60 0.64 -12.08
CA VAL A 103 10.89 1.14 -11.59
C VAL A 103 11.02 0.98 -10.06
N PHE A 104 9.94 1.17 -9.31
CA PHE A 104 9.91 0.94 -7.85
C PHE A 104 9.77 -0.54 -7.47
N ASN A 105 9.39 -1.38 -8.41
CA ASN A 105 9.31 -2.84 -8.24
C ASN A 105 10.64 -3.55 -8.57
N LEU A 106 11.66 -2.84 -9.07
CA LEU A 106 12.96 -3.43 -9.36
C LEU A 106 13.65 -3.88 -8.07
N PRO A 107 14.25 -5.08 -8.04
CA PRO A 107 14.99 -5.52 -6.89
C PRO A 107 16.17 -4.58 -6.61
N PHE A 108 16.34 -4.23 -5.33
CA PHE A 108 17.42 -3.38 -4.82
C PHE A 108 17.49 -1.96 -5.38
N VAL A 109 16.39 -1.43 -5.93
CA VAL A 109 16.34 -0.05 -6.46
C VAL A 109 16.45 0.98 -5.34
N PHE A 110 15.96 0.68 -4.16
CA PHE A 110 16.15 1.51 -2.97
C PHE A 110 17.26 0.93 -2.09
N ARG A 111 18.12 1.79 -1.55
CA ARG A 111 19.21 1.38 -0.66
C ARG A 111 18.72 0.87 0.69
N ASP A 112 17.72 1.57 1.23
CA ASP A 112 17.07 1.30 2.52
C ASP A 112 15.72 2.00 2.59
N GLN A 113 14.98 1.80 3.68
CA GLN A 113 13.67 2.40 3.90
C GLN A 113 13.73 3.94 4.00
N ALA A 114 14.78 4.50 4.58
CA ALA A 114 14.93 5.96 4.67
C ALA A 114 15.17 6.59 3.29
N HIS A 115 15.93 5.92 2.43
CA HIS A 115 16.10 6.31 1.03
C HIS A 115 14.77 6.25 0.28
N MET A 116 14.03 5.15 0.39
CA MET A 116 12.71 5.01 -0.22
C MET A 116 11.77 6.14 0.24
N ARG A 117 11.66 6.38 1.57
CA ARG A 117 10.84 7.47 2.13
C ARG A 117 11.25 8.84 1.60
N THR A 118 12.56 9.09 1.46
CA THR A 118 13.07 10.35 0.88
C THR A 118 12.59 10.54 -0.56
N ILE A 119 12.61 9.47 -1.34
CA ILE A 119 12.18 9.50 -2.75
C ILE A 119 10.68 9.72 -2.89
N ILE A 120 9.87 9.00 -2.12
CA ILE A 120 8.40 9.13 -2.22
C ILE A 120 7.87 10.46 -1.66
N ASP A 121 8.65 11.13 -0.81
CA ASP A 121 8.33 12.48 -0.31
C ASP A 121 8.69 13.58 -1.28
N GLY A 122 9.60 13.30 -2.22
CA GLY A 122 10.13 14.24 -3.19
C GLY A 122 9.43 14.21 -4.53
N GLU A 123 10.06 14.88 -5.49
CA GLU A 123 9.54 15.04 -6.86
C GLU A 123 9.33 13.71 -7.58
N ILE A 124 10.23 12.73 -7.38
CA ILE A 124 10.13 11.41 -8.02
C ILE A 124 8.88 10.68 -7.53
N GLY A 125 8.59 10.73 -6.23
CA GLY A 125 7.37 10.14 -5.68
C GLY A 125 6.11 10.77 -6.24
N GLN A 126 6.08 12.10 -6.38
CA GLN A 126 4.95 12.80 -6.99
C GLN A 126 4.82 12.46 -8.49
N GLU A 127 5.94 12.39 -9.23
CA GLU A 127 5.94 11.98 -10.64
C GLU A 127 5.28 10.60 -10.84
N ILE A 128 5.57 9.64 -9.97
CA ILE A 128 4.97 8.30 -10.07
C ILE A 128 3.47 8.32 -9.70
N LEU A 129 3.04 9.09 -8.68
CA LEU A 129 1.61 9.27 -8.39
C LEU A 129 0.87 9.90 -9.59
N ASP A 130 1.48 10.87 -10.25
CA ASP A 130 0.91 11.52 -11.43
C ASP A 130 0.83 10.55 -12.62
N LYS A 131 1.82 9.68 -12.82
CA LYS A 131 1.78 8.62 -13.85
C LYS A 131 0.63 7.64 -13.60
N ILE A 132 0.38 7.24 -12.35
CA ILE A 132 -0.78 6.41 -12.00
C ILE A 132 -2.08 7.15 -12.32
N THR A 133 -2.20 8.40 -11.88
CA THR A 133 -3.39 9.24 -12.04
C THR A 133 -3.74 9.50 -13.51
N ASN A 134 -2.72 9.74 -14.34
CA ASN A 134 -2.88 10.08 -15.77
C ASN A 134 -2.90 8.83 -16.67
N SER A 135 -2.76 7.63 -16.10
CA SER A 135 -2.82 6.38 -16.84
C SER A 135 -4.25 5.94 -17.15
N GLN A 136 -4.36 4.83 -17.90
CA GLN A 136 -5.63 4.15 -18.14
C GLN A 136 -6.12 3.35 -16.91
N PHE A 137 -5.41 3.43 -15.79
CA PHE A 137 -5.75 2.73 -14.55
C PHE A 137 -7.07 3.24 -13.92
N ASN A 138 -7.57 4.37 -14.40
CA ASN A 138 -8.85 4.99 -13.99
C ASN A 138 -8.97 5.27 -12.49
N MET A 139 -7.85 5.67 -11.89
CA MET A 139 -7.73 6.02 -10.47
C MET A 139 -6.95 7.32 -10.29
N VAL A 140 -7.17 7.96 -9.15
CA VAL A 140 -6.38 9.12 -8.69
C VAL A 140 -5.51 8.64 -7.54
N ALA A 141 -4.20 8.70 -7.70
CA ALA A 141 -3.23 8.39 -6.65
C ALA A 141 -3.04 9.63 -5.74
N LEU A 142 -3.10 9.43 -4.42
CA LEU A 142 -3.23 10.52 -3.45
C LEU A 142 -2.00 10.69 -2.57
N ALA A 143 -1.46 9.60 -2.06
CA ALA A 143 -0.33 9.58 -1.13
C ALA A 143 0.32 8.20 -1.10
N TRP A 144 1.46 8.07 -0.45
CA TRP A 144 2.19 6.83 -0.26
C TRP A 144 2.04 6.28 1.16
N MET A 145 2.03 4.97 1.28
CA MET A 145 2.17 4.23 2.54
C MET A 145 3.40 3.35 2.47
N ASP A 146 4.00 3.01 3.61
CA ASP A 146 5.08 2.04 3.67
C ASP A 146 4.51 0.61 3.44
N GLY A 147 5.08 -0.10 2.47
CA GLY A 147 4.88 -1.55 2.29
C GLY A 147 6.05 -2.35 2.84
N GLY A 148 7.08 -1.65 3.32
CA GLY A 148 8.25 -2.17 4.02
C GLY A 148 9.22 -2.95 3.18
N THR A 149 10.27 -3.39 3.87
CA THR A 149 11.34 -4.22 3.29
C THR A 149 10.89 -5.66 3.20
N ARG A 150 10.92 -6.23 2.00
CA ARG A 150 10.49 -7.59 1.72
C ARG A 150 11.66 -8.56 1.78
N ASN A 151 11.40 -9.68 2.44
CA ASN A 151 12.35 -10.74 2.76
C ASN A 151 11.73 -12.10 2.45
N LEU A 152 12.54 -13.13 2.27
CA LEU A 152 12.05 -14.48 2.07
C LEU A 152 11.61 -15.10 3.41
N TYR A 153 10.51 -15.84 3.39
CA TYR A 153 10.15 -16.76 4.49
C TYR A 153 9.75 -18.12 3.92
N THR A 154 10.35 -19.18 4.46
CA THR A 154 10.35 -20.51 3.87
C THR A 154 10.19 -21.61 4.91
N LYS A 155 9.76 -22.79 4.44
CA LYS A 155 9.67 -24.01 5.26
C LYS A 155 11.01 -24.63 5.61
N LYS A 156 12.01 -24.41 4.76
CA LYS A 156 13.39 -24.85 4.96
C LYS A 156 14.31 -23.62 4.99
N PRO A 157 15.40 -23.63 5.73
CA PRO A 157 16.27 -22.46 5.83
C PRO A 157 16.90 -22.11 4.47
N VAL A 158 16.94 -20.82 4.15
CA VAL A 158 17.68 -20.25 3.01
C VAL A 158 18.83 -19.43 3.60
N ARG A 159 20.04 -19.99 3.63
CA ARG A 159 21.24 -19.34 4.17
C ARG A 159 22.15 -18.79 3.08
N GLN A 160 21.94 -19.24 1.86
CA GLN A 160 22.64 -18.82 0.65
C GLN A 160 21.72 -18.98 -0.56
N ILE A 161 22.04 -18.32 -1.66
CA ILE A 161 21.17 -18.27 -2.84
C ILE A 161 20.91 -19.68 -3.43
N SER A 162 21.88 -20.59 -3.37
CA SER A 162 21.71 -21.96 -3.87
C SER A 162 20.64 -22.78 -3.13
N ASP A 163 20.29 -22.39 -1.91
CA ASP A 163 19.24 -23.06 -1.12
C ASP A 163 17.85 -22.83 -1.71
N LEU A 164 17.66 -21.78 -2.54
CA LEU A 164 16.40 -21.53 -3.25
C LEU A 164 16.13 -22.49 -4.40
N LYS A 165 17.12 -23.25 -4.83
CA LYS A 165 16.99 -24.11 -6.02
C LYS A 165 15.79 -25.04 -5.92
N GLY A 166 14.84 -24.83 -6.85
CA GLY A 166 13.62 -25.64 -6.97
C GLY A 166 12.52 -25.30 -5.96
N MET A 167 12.73 -24.37 -5.02
CA MET A 167 11.67 -23.93 -4.11
C MET A 167 10.60 -23.12 -4.85
N LYS A 168 9.35 -23.42 -4.58
CA LYS A 168 8.19 -22.65 -5.06
C LYS A 168 7.95 -21.48 -4.11
N ILE A 169 8.28 -20.29 -4.55
CA ILE A 169 8.13 -19.07 -3.75
C ILE A 169 6.97 -18.24 -4.29
N ARG A 170 5.98 -18.01 -3.45
CA ARG A 170 4.86 -17.15 -3.83
C ARG A 170 5.31 -15.70 -3.96
N VAL A 171 4.84 -15.07 -5.01
CA VAL A 171 4.96 -13.62 -5.26
C VAL A 171 3.61 -13.02 -5.66
N GLN A 172 3.54 -11.70 -5.74
CA GLN A 172 2.41 -11.00 -6.36
C GLN A 172 2.41 -11.22 -7.88
N GLY A 173 1.26 -11.05 -8.52
CA GLY A 173 1.07 -11.27 -9.96
C GLY A 173 1.74 -10.23 -10.86
N ASN A 174 3.06 -10.08 -10.73
CA ASN A 174 3.89 -9.15 -11.50
C ASN A 174 5.08 -9.87 -12.12
N PRO A 175 5.32 -9.73 -13.44
CA PRO A 175 6.48 -10.36 -14.09
C PRO A 175 7.83 -10.01 -13.44
N VAL A 176 8.01 -8.78 -12.95
CA VAL A 176 9.24 -8.37 -12.24
C VAL A 176 9.50 -9.26 -11.04
N PHE A 177 8.46 -9.50 -10.22
CA PHE A 177 8.60 -10.32 -9.00
C PHE A 177 8.81 -11.80 -9.32
N ILE A 178 8.10 -12.32 -10.33
CA ILE A 178 8.25 -13.71 -10.78
C ILE A 178 9.69 -13.92 -11.27
N GLU A 179 10.18 -13.06 -12.14
CA GLU A 179 11.54 -13.16 -12.69
C GLU A 179 12.61 -12.92 -11.61
N THR A 180 12.37 -12.02 -10.65
CA THR A 180 13.28 -11.83 -9.51
C THR A 180 13.52 -13.14 -8.75
N ILE A 181 12.46 -13.89 -8.42
CA ILE A 181 12.61 -15.19 -7.74
C ILE A 181 13.24 -16.24 -8.64
N ASN A 182 12.89 -16.25 -9.94
CA ASN A 182 13.46 -17.19 -10.90
C ASN A 182 14.98 -16.98 -11.07
N ASP A 183 15.41 -15.73 -11.18
CA ASP A 183 16.82 -15.38 -11.30
C ASP A 183 17.60 -15.67 -10.01
N MET A 184 16.95 -15.64 -8.84
CA MET A 184 17.51 -16.12 -7.58
C MET A 184 17.59 -17.66 -7.51
N GLY A 185 17.09 -18.39 -8.50
CA GLY A 185 17.13 -19.86 -8.59
C GLY A 185 15.92 -20.58 -8.02
N GLY A 186 14.91 -19.86 -7.54
CA GLY A 186 13.61 -20.41 -7.13
C GLY A 186 12.62 -20.52 -8.31
N ASN A 187 11.38 -20.81 -7.99
CA ASN A 187 10.25 -20.78 -8.90
C ASN A 187 9.22 -19.78 -8.38
N GLY A 188 9.10 -18.61 -9.00
CA GLY A 188 8.12 -17.59 -8.66
C GLY A 188 6.71 -17.99 -9.03
N ILE A 189 5.83 -18.11 -8.03
CA ILE A 189 4.42 -18.52 -8.21
C ILE A 189 3.50 -17.34 -7.88
N ALA A 190 2.82 -16.80 -8.88
CA ALA A 190 1.84 -15.74 -8.69
C ALA A 190 0.60 -16.26 -7.98
N MET A 191 0.20 -15.60 -6.86
CA MET A 191 -0.94 -16.01 -6.05
C MET A 191 -1.46 -14.83 -5.21
N ALA A 192 -2.77 -14.78 -4.94
CA ALA A 192 -3.35 -13.76 -4.06
C ALA A 192 -2.88 -13.91 -2.61
N THR A 193 -2.85 -12.79 -1.85
CA THR A 193 -2.35 -12.78 -0.47
C THR A 193 -3.16 -13.71 0.45
N GLY A 194 -4.49 -13.75 0.29
CA GLY A 194 -5.36 -14.58 1.12
C GLY A 194 -5.17 -16.09 0.94
N GLU A 195 -4.50 -16.53 -0.13
CA GLU A 195 -4.27 -17.96 -0.42
C GLU A 195 -2.97 -18.50 0.20
N ILE A 196 -2.05 -17.61 0.62
CA ILE A 196 -0.69 -17.99 1.03
C ILE A 196 -0.70 -18.95 2.21
N PHE A 197 -1.52 -18.67 3.24
CA PHE A 197 -1.54 -19.51 4.46
C PHE A 197 -1.87 -20.97 4.12
N SER A 198 -2.95 -21.21 3.38
CA SER A 198 -3.36 -22.56 2.99
C SER A 198 -2.39 -23.19 1.99
N ALA A 199 -1.82 -22.43 1.07
CA ALA A 199 -0.82 -22.93 0.13
C ALA A 199 0.49 -23.34 0.82
N LEU A 200 0.92 -22.62 1.85
CA LEU A 200 2.03 -23.05 2.72
C LEU A 200 1.66 -24.31 3.50
N GLN A 201 0.48 -24.35 4.12
CA GLN A 201 0.03 -25.48 4.93
C GLN A 201 -0.02 -26.77 4.12
N THR A 202 -0.57 -26.71 2.92
CA THR A 202 -0.76 -27.88 2.04
C THR A 202 0.48 -28.23 1.21
N GLY A 203 1.52 -27.39 1.20
CA GLY A 203 2.76 -27.63 0.45
C GLY A 203 2.65 -27.30 -1.05
N VAL A 204 1.64 -26.54 -1.45
CA VAL A 204 1.56 -25.98 -2.82
C VAL A 204 2.73 -25.04 -3.09
N ILE A 205 3.15 -24.29 -2.08
CA ILE A 205 4.35 -23.45 -2.08
C ILE A 205 5.28 -23.83 -0.92
N ASP A 206 6.58 -23.57 -1.08
CA ASP A 206 7.62 -23.81 -0.09
C ASP A 206 7.91 -22.57 0.75
N GLY A 207 7.51 -21.40 0.28
CA GLY A 207 7.72 -20.11 0.90
C GLY A 207 7.03 -18.98 0.17
N ALA A 208 7.22 -17.78 0.67
CA ALA A 208 6.82 -16.53 0.04
C ALA A 208 7.79 -15.42 0.46
N GLU A 209 7.51 -14.19 0.06
CA GLU A 209 8.31 -13.04 0.41
C GLU A 209 7.39 -11.89 0.85
N ASN A 210 7.77 -11.20 1.92
CA ASN A 210 7.07 -10.01 2.44
C ASN A 210 7.86 -9.40 3.62
N ASN A 211 7.26 -8.37 4.23
CA ASN A 211 7.73 -7.71 5.45
C ASN A 211 7.32 -8.46 6.72
N PRO A 212 7.99 -8.26 7.87
CA PRO A 212 7.67 -8.93 9.13
C PRO A 212 6.24 -8.70 9.65
N PRO A 213 5.64 -7.48 9.61
CA PRO A 213 4.26 -7.26 10.00
C PRO A 213 3.24 -8.10 9.24
N THR A 214 3.35 -8.16 7.92
CA THR A 214 2.47 -8.99 7.07
C THR A 214 2.65 -10.48 7.38
N TYR A 215 3.89 -10.95 7.46
CA TYR A 215 4.22 -12.34 7.77
C TYR A 215 3.64 -12.77 9.13
N TYR A 216 3.70 -11.87 10.14
CA TYR A 216 3.11 -12.11 11.45
C TYR A 216 1.57 -12.09 11.42
N GLN A 217 0.97 -11.04 10.90
CA GLN A 217 -0.48 -10.82 11.00
C GLN A 217 -1.32 -11.79 10.16
N HIS A 218 -0.76 -12.28 9.05
CA HIS A 218 -1.38 -13.34 8.25
C HIS A 218 -1.03 -14.75 8.74
N ASN A 219 -0.33 -14.88 9.88
CA ASN A 219 0.06 -16.15 10.49
C ASN A 219 0.91 -17.07 9.60
N HIS A 220 1.55 -16.53 8.56
CA HIS A 220 2.36 -17.35 7.63
C HIS A 220 3.50 -18.07 8.36
N TYR A 221 4.02 -17.49 9.46
CA TYR A 221 5.06 -18.06 10.31
C TYR A 221 4.70 -19.41 10.93
N GLN A 222 3.41 -19.75 11.02
CA GLN A 222 3.01 -21.06 11.54
C GLN A 222 3.43 -22.20 10.61
N ASN A 223 3.50 -21.94 9.29
CA ASN A 223 3.81 -22.93 8.27
C ASN A 223 5.18 -22.75 7.62
N ALA A 224 5.84 -21.60 7.80
CA ALA A 224 7.16 -21.29 7.26
C ALA A 224 7.97 -20.57 8.34
N LYS A 225 8.90 -21.28 8.98
CA LYS A 225 9.58 -20.85 10.21
C LYS A 225 10.92 -20.14 10.00
N PHE A 226 11.40 -20.05 8.77
CA PHE A 226 12.69 -19.44 8.47
C PHE A 226 12.47 -18.14 7.74
N PHE A 227 12.96 -17.05 8.32
CA PHE A 227 12.85 -15.70 7.76
C PHE A 227 14.25 -15.21 7.37
N THR A 228 14.55 -15.18 6.07
CA THR A 228 15.88 -14.79 5.56
C THR A 228 15.87 -13.32 5.14
N MET A 229 16.73 -12.53 5.77
CA MET A 229 16.86 -11.08 5.59
C MET A 229 17.55 -10.74 4.24
N THR A 230 16.85 -11.05 3.14
CA THR A 230 17.37 -10.76 1.79
C THR A 230 17.24 -9.29 1.41
N GLU A 231 16.27 -8.59 1.95
CA GLU A 231 16.02 -7.15 1.73
C GLU A 231 15.99 -6.79 0.24
N HIS A 232 15.48 -7.71 -0.58
CA HIS A 232 15.55 -7.63 -2.03
C HIS A 232 14.57 -6.63 -2.64
N LEU A 233 13.53 -6.24 -1.91
CA LEU A 233 12.55 -5.23 -2.33
C LEU A 233 12.17 -4.34 -1.15
N ILE A 234 11.94 -3.07 -1.42
CA ILE A 234 11.32 -2.11 -0.49
C ILE A 234 10.19 -1.46 -1.24
N LEU A 235 8.95 -1.69 -0.83
CA LEU A 235 7.78 -1.22 -1.59
C LEU A 235 7.08 -0.08 -0.89
N PRO A 236 6.95 1.09 -1.54
CA PRO A 236 5.90 2.05 -1.22
C PRO A 236 4.60 1.61 -1.89
N GLU A 237 3.47 1.88 -1.26
CA GLU A 237 2.15 1.49 -1.75
C GLU A 237 1.21 2.70 -1.78
N PRO A 238 0.63 3.06 -2.94
CA PRO A 238 -0.19 4.26 -3.02
C PRO A 238 -1.60 4.03 -2.46
N ILE A 239 -2.13 5.07 -1.79
CA ILE A 239 -3.58 5.22 -1.61
C ILE A 239 -4.14 5.75 -2.92
N VAL A 240 -5.12 5.05 -3.45
CA VAL A 240 -5.81 5.43 -4.69
C VAL A 240 -7.31 5.59 -4.48
N MET A 241 -7.90 6.50 -5.24
CA MET A 241 -9.33 6.75 -5.27
C MET A 241 -9.89 6.52 -6.68
N SER A 242 -11.08 5.97 -6.77
CA SER A 242 -11.84 5.89 -8.03
C SER A 242 -11.91 7.25 -8.71
N LYS A 243 -11.52 7.34 -9.98
CA LYS A 243 -11.61 8.58 -10.76
C LYS A 243 -13.04 9.05 -10.88
N ALA A 244 -13.99 8.13 -11.08
CA ALA A 244 -15.42 8.44 -11.13
C ALA A 244 -15.96 9.03 -9.82
N THR A 245 -15.40 8.64 -8.66
CA THR A 245 -15.74 9.24 -7.37
C THR A 245 -15.06 10.59 -7.20
N TRP A 246 -13.77 10.68 -7.57
CA TRP A 246 -12.98 11.91 -7.51
C TRP A 246 -13.61 13.06 -8.28
N GLU A 247 -14.13 12.80 -9.48
CA GLU A 247 -14.78 13.80 -10.33
C GLU A 247 -16.11 14.30 -9.79
N LYS A 248 -16.74 13.60 -8.85
CA LYS A 248 -17.96 14.03 -8.15
C LYS A 248 -17.67 14.89 -6.92
N LEU A 249 -16.43 14.91 -6.44
CA LEU A 249 -16.03 15.73 -5.31
C LEU A 249 -15.93 17.19 -5.74
N LYS A 250 -16.37 18.10 -4.87
CA LYS A 250 -16.13 19.53 -5.01
C LYS A 250 -14.63 19.82 -4.88
N PRO A 251 -14.11 20.94 -5.45
CA PRO A 251 -12.68 21.29 -5.34
C PRO A 251 -12.15 21.33 -3.90
N GLU A 252 -12.93 21.87 -2.97
CA GLU A 252 -12.59 21.89 -1.54
C GLU A 252 -12.54 20.49 -0.92
N GLN A 253 -13.41 19.56 -1.33
CA GLN A 253 -13.40 18.18 -0.89
C GLN A 253 -12.20 17.42 -1.46
N GLN A 254 -11.86 17.66 -2.73
CA GLN A 254 -10.64 17.10 -3.35
C GLN A 254 -9.38 17.56 -2.62
N THR A 255 -9.32 18.84 -2.26
CA THR A 255 -8.22 19.41 -1.48
C THR A 255 -8.13 18.76 -0.09
N LEU A 256 -9.26 18.58 0.58
CA LEU A 256 -9.34 17.93 1.89
C LEU A 256 -8.87 16.47 1.82
N VAL A 257 -9.34 15.70 0.84
CA VAL A 257 -8.95 14.29 0.65
C VAL A 257 -7.44 14.17 0.43
N LYS A 258 -6.84 14.99 -0.46
CA LYS A 258 -5.39 15.01 -0.70
C LYS A 258 -4.61 15.35 0.57
N LYS A 259 -5.04 16.38 1.29
CA LYS A 259 -4.42 16.79 2.55
C LYS A 259 -4.41 15.66 3.56
N LEU A 260 -5.57 15.04 3.80
CA LEU A 260 -5.71 13.98 4.80
C LEU A 260 -5.01 12.68 4.40
N ALA A 261 -4.95 12.35 3.11
CA ALA A 261 -4.15 11.23 2.62
C ALA A 261 -2.65 11.47 2.89
N ARG A 262 -2.15 12.69 2.70
CA ARG A 262 -0.77 13.04 3.02
C ARG A 262 -0.50 13.03 4.53
N GLU A 263 -1.43 13.50 5.35
CA GLU A 263 -1.33 13.38 6.81
C GLU A 263 -1.29 11.92 7.25
N ALA A 264 -2.13 11.06 6.66
CA ALA A 264 -2.13 9.62 6.93
C ALA A 264 -0.80 8.95 6.56
N GLN A 265 -0.16 9.36 5.46
CA GLN A 265 1.17 8.90 5.09
C GLN A 265 2.20 9.21 6.18
N MET A 266 2.14 10.41 6.78
CA MET A 266 3.09 10.80 7.84
C MET A 266 2.78 10.10 9.17
N GLU A 267 1.50 9.91 9.50
CA GLU A 267 1.06 9.21 10.71
C GLU A 267 1.44 7.72 10.65
N GLU A 268 1.28 7.11 9.48
CA GLU A 268 1.54 5.69 9.26
C GLU A 268 2.98 5.30 9.56
N ARG A 269 3.96 6.14 9.26
CA ARG A 269 5.40 5.84 9.44
C ARG A 269 5.77 5.48 10.87
N ALA A 270 5.29 6.25 11.84
CA ALA A 270 5.54 5.96 13.25
C ALA A 270 4.86 4.65 13.68
N LEU A 271 3.66 4.40 13.17
CA LEU A 271 2.94 3.14 13.39
C LEU A 271 3.65 1.97 12.73
N TRP A 272 4.19 2.18 11.53
CA TRP A 272 4.94 1.18 10.77
C TRP A 272 6.21 0.75 11.49
N ASP A 273 7.05 1.71 11.88
CA ASP A 273 8.32 1.45 12.54
C ASP A 273 8.09 0.66 13.84
N LYS A 274 7.10 1.08 14.65
CA LYS A 274 6.70 0.36 15.86
C LYS A 274 6.18 -1.05 15.54
N SER A 275 5.30 -1.18 14.55
CA SER A 275 4.70 -2.46 14.17
C SER A 275 5.74 -3.45 13.66
N SER A 276 6.76 -2.97 12.94
CA SER A 276 7.85 -3.80 12.42
C SER A 276 8.71 -4.37 13.54
N ALA A 277 9.10 -3.55 14.52
CA ALA A 277 9.85 -3.98 15.70
C ALA A 277 9.04 -4.96 16.58
N ASP A 278 7.76 -4.65 16.81
CA ASP A 278 6.84 -5.51 17.58
C ASP A 278 6.65 -6.88 16.87
N ALA A 279 6.49 -6.88 15.55
CA ALA A 279 6.32 -8.11 14.76
C ALA A 279 7.56 -9.00 14.83
N GLU A 280 8.75 -8.45 14.68
CA GLU A 280 10.00 -9.19 14.79
C GLU A 280 10.15 -9.84 16.16
N THR A 281 9.89 -9.07 17.22
CA THR A 281 9.91 -9.58 18.60
C THR A 281 8.96 -10.75 18.80
N LYS A 282 7.72 -10.62 18.34
CA LYS A 282 6.68 -11.67 18.44
C LYS A 282 7.03 -12.91 17.61
N LEU A 283 7.57 -12.70 16.41
CA LEU A 283 8.00 -13.79 15.53
C LEU A 283 9.14 -14.59 16.15
N LYS A 284 10.15 -13.94 16.74
CA LYS A 284 11.24 -14.59 17.49
C LYS A 284 10.69 -15.39 18.67
N ALA A 285 9.77 -14.81 19.43
CA ALA A 285 9.10 -15.51 20.54
C ALA A 285 8.25 -16.71 20.08
N ALA A 286 7.71 -16.66 18.85
CA ALA A 286 6.96 -17.76 18.24
C ALA A 286 7.88 -18.83 17.60
N GLY A 287 9.20 -18.75 17.77
CA GLY A 287 10.17 -19.72 17.28
C GLY A 287 10.51 -19.58 15.80
N VAL A 288 10.36 -18.38 15.23
CA VAL A 288 10.87 -18.07 13.89
C VAL A 288 12.37 -17.85 13.98
N GLU A 289 13.12 -18.53 13.10
CA GLU A 289 14.54 -18.29 12.92
C GLU A 289 14.75 -17.16 11.90
N PHE A 290 15.31 -16.04 12.37
CA PHE A 290 15.76 -14.94 11.51
C PHE A 290 17.18 -15.24 11.04
N ILE A 291 17.36 -15.34 9.72
CA ILE A 291 18.63 -15.63 9.08
C ILE A 291 19.20 -14.34 8.53
N THR A 292 20.27 -13.86 9.13
CA THR A 292 21.03 -12.70 8.65
C THR A 292 22.07 -13.20 7.64
N LEU A 293 22.10 -12.60 6.47
CA LEU A 293 23.06 -12.92 5.41
C LEU A 293 24.34 -12.08 5.59
N THR A 294 25.49 -12.68 5.28
CA THR A 294 26.74 -11.92 5.17
C THR A 294 26.69 -10.97 3.97
N PRO A 295 27.56 -9.95 3.91
CA PRO A 295 27.66 -9.08 2.74
C PRO A 295 27.86 -9.84 1.42
N GLU A 296 28.67 -10.89 1.43
CA GLU A 296 28.92 -11.74 0.25
C GLU A 296 27.66 -12.51 -0.17
N GLN A 297 26.91 -13.04 0.81
CA GLN A 297 25.65 -13.72 0.55
C GLN A 297 24.61 -12.75 -0.01
N LYS A 298 24.45 -11.56 0.58
CA LYS A 298 23.57 -10.50 0.03
C LYS A 298 23.97 -10.11 -1.39
N LYS A 299 25.28 -9.96 -1.63
CA LYS A 299 25.80 -9.68 -2.98
C LYS A 299 25.41 -10.73 -3.99
N ALA A 300 25.39 -12.01 -3.62
CA ALA A 300 24.98 -13.08 -4.52
C ALA A 300 23.52 -12.93 -4.96
N PHE A 301 22.59 -12.53 -4.07
CA PHE A 301 21.20 -12.21 -4.41
C PHE A 301 21.11 -10.96 -5.31
N TYR A 302 21.91 -9.94 -5.02
CA TYR A 302 21.98 -8.73 -5.85
C TYR A 302 22.46 -9.06 -7.28
N ASP A 303 23.57 -9.78 -7.39
CA ASP A 303 24.17 -10.14 -8.70
C ASP A 303 23.22 -11.02 -9.52
N ALA A 304 22.56 -12.00 -8.90
CA ALA A 304 21.64 -12.91 -9.57
C ALA A 304 20.45 -12.18 -10.20
N THR A 305 19.99 -11.09 -9.61
CA THR A 305 18.86 -10.30 -10.12
C THR A 305 19.26 -9.22 -11.13
N GLN A 306 20.52 -9.20 -11.60
CA GLN A 306 20.94 -8.26 -12.63
C GLN A 306 20.12 -8.37 -13.93
N PRO A 307 19.80 -9.57 -14.45
CA PRO A 307 18.98 -9.67 -15.67
C PRO A 307 17.60 -9.01 -15.54
N VAL A 308 16.95 -9.14 -14.38
CA VAL A 308 15.66 -8.46 -14.09
C VAL A 308 15.84 -6.94 -14.13
N ARG A 309 16.86 -6.41 -13.45
CA ARG A 309 17.15 -4.97 -13.45
C ARG A 309 17.45 -4.46 -14.85
N ASP A 310 18.23 -5.20 -15.64
CA ASP A 310 18.53 -4.81 -17.01
C ASP A 310 17.31 -4.84 -17.91
N LYS A 311 16.50 -5.89 -17.82
CA LYS A 311 15.32 -6.07 -18.66
C LYS A 311 14.23 -5.05 -18.36
N PHE A 312 13.78 -4.99 -17.11
CA PHE A 312 12.66 -4.15 -16.71
C PHE A 312 13.08 -2.70 -16.40
N GLY A 313 14.35 -2.45 -16.10
CA GLY A 313 14.92 -1.13 -15.91
C GLY A 313 15.29 -0.40 -17.19
N ALA A 314 15.46 -1.13 -18.31
CA ALA A 314 15.93 -0.56 -19.57
C ALA A 314 15.14 0.69 -20.04
N PRO A 315 13.80 0.74 -19.93
CA PRO A 315 13.03 1.93 -20.29
C PRO A 315 13.19 3.11 -19.32
N TYR A 316 13.72 2.89 -18.12
CA TYR A 316 13.71 3.83 -16.99
C TYR A 316 15.10 4.23 -16.52
N LYS A 317 16.14 4.11 -17.36
CA LYS A 317 17.55 4.38 -16.97
C LYS A 317 17.74 5.78 -16.37
N ASP A 318 17.11 6.79 -16.94
CA ASP A 318 17.18 8.15 -16.42
C ASP A 318 16.54 8.25 -15.02
N LEU A 319 15.35 7.68 -14.85
CA LEU A 319 14.66 7.67 -13.56
C LEU A 319 15.43 6.87 -12.50
N ILE A 320 16.01 5.73 -12.88
CA ILE A 320 16.88 4.93 -12.00
C ILE A 320 18.09 5.76 -11.55
N SER A 321 18.77 6.44 -12.48
CA SER A 321 19.91 7.29 -12.14
C SER A 321 19.51 8.45 -11.22
N ARG A 322 18.34 9.03 -11.42
CA ARG A 322 17.79 10.06 -10.52
C ARG A 322 17.51 9.49 -9.13
N ILE A 323 16.94 8.28 -9.02
CA ILE A 323 16.71 7.58 -7.75
C ILE A 323 18.03 7.34 -7.02
N GLU A 324 19.03 6.81 -7.72
CA GLU A 324 20.37 6.54 -7.17
C GLU A 324 21.06 7.82 -6.65
N ALA A 325 20.88 8.95 -7.33
CA ALA A 325 21.47 10.24 -6.97
C ALA A 325 20.84 10.89 -5.73
N VAL A 326 19.61 10.50 -5.35
CA VAL A 326 18.94 11.08 -4.17
C VAL A 326 19.73 10.77 -2.91
N GLN A 327 20.12 11.80 -2.16
CA GLN A 327 20.71 11.64 -0.83
C GLN A 327 19.61 11.40 0.20
N THR A 328 19.81 10.38 1.04
CA THR A 328 18.86 10.06 2.11
C THR A 328 18.73 11.25 3.07
N ASN A 329 17.49 11.62 3.38
CA ASN A 329 17.21 12.66 4.37
C ASN A 329 17.72 12.23 5.75
N PRO A 330 18.66 12.98 6.38
CA PRO A 330 19.24 12.59 7.67
C PRO A 330 18.20 12.38 8.78
N ALA A 331 17.10 13.14 8.78
CA ALA A 331 16.03 12.98 9.75
C ALA A 331 15.30 11.63 9.65
N LEU A 332 15.23 11.05 8.45
CA LEU A 332 14.66 9.72 8.22
C LEU A 332 15.66 8.60 8.51
N ALA A 333 16.96 8.85 8.29
CA ALA A 333 18.03 7.90 8.60
C ALA A 333 18.19 7.66 10.11
N ALA A 334 18.02 8.69 10.94
CA ALA A 334 18.16 8.60 12.40
C ALA A 334 17.12 7.63 13.04
N ASN A 335 15.91 7.57 12.49
CA ASN A 335 14.85 6.70 13.00
C ASN A 335 15.14 5.20 12.76
N ASN A 336 15.85 4.84 11.70
CA ASN A 336 16.23 3.44 11.42
C ASN A 336 17.24 2.88 12.44
N THR A 337 18.07 3.74 13.03
CA THR A 337 19.10 3.31 13.99
C THR A 337 18.51 3.01 15.37
N GLN A 338 17.41 3.65 15.73
CA GLN A 338 16.72 3.40 17.01
C GLN A 338 15.84 2.13 17.01
N ALA A 339 15.40 1.68 15.85
CA ALA A 339 14.63 0.45 15.72
C ALA A 339 15.51 -0.82 15.69
N ALA A 340 16.83 -0.66 15.53
CA ALA A 340 17.81 -1.76 15.45
C ALA A 340 18.58 -1.99 16.77
N GLN A 341 18.31 -1.23 17.83
CA GLN A 341 18.82 -1.40 19.20
C GLN A 341 17.71 -1.95 20.12
#